data_d4452e70e74efb86064bdee995d76969
#
_entry.id   d4452e70e74efb86064bdee995d76969
#
_cell.length_a   1.000
_cell.length_b   1.000
_cell.length_c   1.000
_cell.angle_alpha   90.00
_cell.angle_beta   90.00
_cell.angle_gamma   90.00
#
_symmetry.space_group_name_H-M   'P 1'
#
loop_
_entity.id
_entity.type
_entity.pdbx_description
1 polymer ?
#
loop_
_entity_poly.entity_id
_entity_poly.type
_entity_poly.pdbx_seq_one_letter_code
_entity_poly.pdbx_strand_id
1 'polypeptide(L)'
;MSAILQKHALLEPDALEWNWFQVGKGGLGIHCRLSLVGGSLEDQALPDDLRSCRPNGHPQAEMGGILVLGSGTWFDASGTRHSEYRLVELMVSPDEIGPSAELSVYHDVWGRCDFRGKPHPAIHAANAPRLSSALQELVQLLGAEAEPGEPTYYGRAEGYGLEAPDTIDRRGPNLTDAVLG
;
A
#
# COMPACT_ATOMS: atom_id res chain seq x y z
N MET A 1 8.10 6.29 -7.59
CA MET A 1 7.37 5.92 -6.36
C MET A 1 7.91 4.63 -5.76
N SER A 2 7.93 3.52 -6.49
CA SER A 2 8.45 2.23 -6.01
C SER A 2 9.87 2.33 -5.43
N ALA A 3 10.81 3.01 -6.11
CA ALA A 3 12.16 3.22 -5.61
C ALA A 3 12.23 3.92 -4.24
N ILE A 4 11.29 4.82 -3.94
CA ILE A 4 11.19 5.45 -2.62
C ILE A 4 10.76 4.42 -1.58
N LEU A 5 9.74 3.61 -1.88
CA LEU A 5 9.28 2.58 -0.96
C LEU A 5 10.35 1.50 -0.72
N GLN A 6 11.10 1.12 -1.75
CA GLN A 6 12.26 0.22 -1.63
C GLN A 6 13.37 0.83 -0.78
N LYS A 7 13.72 2.10 -0.98
CA LYS A 7 14.72 2.83 -0.18
C LYS A 7 14.41 2.76 1.31
N HIS A 8 13.13 2.88 1.67
CA HIS A 8 12.64 2.78 3.05
C HIS A 8 12.34 1.32 3.47
N ALA A 9 12.62 0.34 2.61
CA ALA A 9 12.32 -1.08 2.79
C ALA A 9 10.85 -1.35 3.17
N LEU A 10 9.94 -0.58 2.58
CA LEU A 10 8.49 -0.70 2.80
C LEU A 10 7.84 -1.64 1.80
N LEU A 11 8.36 -1.68 0.56
CA LEU A 11 7.81 -2.50 -0.52
C LEU A 11 8.92 -2.92 -1.49
N GLU A 12 9.19 -4.21 -1.55
CA GLU A 12 9.95 -4.87 -2.61
C GLU A 12 8.94 -5.51 -3.56
N PRO A 13 8.69 -4.92 -4.75
CA PRO A 13 7.65 -5.39 -5.65
C PRO A 13 7.90 -6.81 -6.16
N ASP A 14 6.88 -7.66 -6.17
CA ASP A 14 6.93 -9.01 -6.75
C ASP A 14 5.81 -9.29 -7.74
N ALA A 15 4.72 -8.53 -7.69
CA ALA A 15 3.60 -8.69 -8.60
C ALA A 15 2.83 -7.39 -8.82
N LEU A 16 2.12 -7.35 -9.95
CA LEU A 16 1.14 -6.34 -10.29
C LEU A 16 -0.23 -7.00 -10.42
N GLU A 17 -1.27 -6.35 -9.91
CA GLU A 17 -2.66 -6.77 -10.07
C GLU A 17 -3.51 -5.62 -10.60
N TRP A 18 -4.46 -5.94 -11.49
CA TRP A 18 -5.40 -4.96 -12.02
C TRP A 18 -6.68 -5.62 -12.53
N ASN A 19 -7.71 -4.81 -12.72
CA ASN A 19 -8.96 -5.21 -13.34
C ASN A 19 -9.14 -4.48 -14.68
N TRP A 20 -9.85 -5.11 -15.60
CA TRP A 20 -10.24 -4.50 -16.86
C TRP A 20 -11.64 -3.93 -16.77
N PHE A 21 -11.82 -2.75 -17.36
CA PHE A 21 -13.13 -2.12 -17.49
C PHE A 21 -13.34 -1.60 -18.93
N GLN A 22 -14.56 -1.28 -19.28
CA GLN A 22 -14.90 -0.65 -20.54
C GLN A 22 -15.80 0.53 -20.27
N VAL A 23 -15.43 1.71 -20.79
CA VAL A 23 -16.24 2.92 -20.65
C VAL A 23 -17.67 2.68 -21.12
N GLY A 24 -18.65 3.05 -20.32
CA GLY A 24 -20.07 2.85 -20.56
C GLY A 24 -20.61 1.44 -20.26
N LYS A 25 -19.75 0.46 -19.96
CA LYS A 25 -20.17 -0.90 -19.56
C LYS A 25 -19.76 -1.27 -18.14
N GLY A 26 -18.77 -0.57 -17.58
CA GLY A 26 -18.22 -0.87 -16.23
C GLY A 26 -17.14 -1.96 -16.24
N GLY A 27 -16.93 -2.57 -15.09
CA GLY A 27 -15.94 -3.64 -14.90
C GLY A 27 -16.31 -4.90 -15.70
N LEU A 28 -15.32 -5.50 -16.34
CA LEU A 28 -15.50 -6.72 -17.15
C LEU A 28 -15.45 -8.02 -16.31
N GLY A 29 -15.21 -7.94 -15.00
CA GLY A 29 -15.02 -9.10 -14.15
C GLY A 29 -13.73 -9.88 -14.44
N ILE A 30 -12.79 -9.28 -15.18
CA ILE A 30 -11.51 -9.88 -15.54
C ILE A 30 -10.44 -9.26 -14.67
N HIS A 31 -9.86 -10.09 -13.79
CA HIS A 31 -8.74 -9.75 -12.94
C HIS A 31 -7.45 -10.35 -13.51
N CYS A 32 -6.42 -9.56 -13.57
CA CYS A 32 -5.10 -9.97 -14.03
C CYS A 32 -4.06 -9.84 -12.92
N ARG A 33 -3.11 -10.77 -12.92
CA ARG A 33 -1.91 -10.72 -12.09
C ARG A 33 -0.69 -11.01 -12.95
N LEU A 34 0.32 -10.17 -12.84
CA LEU A 34 1.62 -10.33 -13.49
C LEU A 34 2.69 -10.43 -12.40
N SER A 35 3.45 -11.53 -12.40
CA SER A 35 4.61 -11.67 -11.51
C SER A 35 5.81 -10.95 -12.10
N LEU A 36 6.51 -10.17 -11.27
CA LEU A 36 7.70 -9.42 -11.69
C LEU A 36 8.93 -10.31 -11.52
N VAL A 37 9.53 -10.70 -12.62
CA VAL A 37 10.79 -11.46 -12.60
C VAL A 37 11.93 -10.54 -12.16
N GLY A 38 12.54 -10.83 -11.01
CA GLY A 38 13.58 -9.98 -10.42
C GLY A 38 13.08 -8.71 -9.74
N GLY A 39 11.76 -8.57 -9.55
CA GLY A 39 11.15 -7.49 -8.76
C GLY A 39 11.28 -6.08 -9.37
N SER A 40 11.61 -5.97 -10.66
CA SER A 40 11.86 -4.66 -11.29
C SER A 40 10.62 -4.12 -12.02
N LEU A 41 10.20 -2.91 -11.63
CA LEU A 41 9.22 -2.10 -12.36
C LEU A 41 9.87 -1.23 -13.46
N GLU A 42 11.20 -1.29 -13.59
CA GLU A 42 11.97 -0.53 -14.60
C GLU A 42 12.19 -1.32 -15.88
N ASP A 43 11.63 -2.53 -15.99
CA ASP A 43 11.72 -3.34 -17.20
C ASP A 43 11.02 -2.61 -18.35
N GLN A 44 11.76 -2.35 -19.42
CA GLN A 44 11.24 -1.68 -20.62
C GLN A 44 10.16 -2.49 -21.34
N ALA A 45 10.13 -3.80 -21.16
CA ALA A 45 9.10 -4.67 -21.73
C ALA A 45 7.77 -4.61 -20.95
N LEU A 46 7.80 -4.22 -19.68
CA LEU A 46 6.63 -4.25 -18.80
C LEU A 46 5.38 -3.54 -19.38
N PRO A 47 5.46 -2.35 -20.00
CA PRO A 47 4.28 -1.72 -20.59
C PRO A 47 3.65 -2.54 -21.73
N ASP A 48 4.46 -3.25 -22.51
CA ASP A 48 3.98 -4.10 -23.60
C ASP A 48 3.39 -5.40 -23.06
N ASP A 49 3.99 -5.98 -22.03
CA ASP A 49 3.44 -7.15 -21.33
C ASP A 49 2.07 -6.83 -20.73
N LEU A 50 1.92 -5.70 -20.06
CA LEU A 50 0.63 -5.24 -19.51
C LEU A 50 -0.42 -5.08 -20.63
N ARG A 51 -0.05 -4.43 -21.74
CA ARG A 51 -0.97 -4.26 -22.88
C ARG A 51 -1.35 -5.59 -23.53
N SER A 52 -0.43 -6.56 -23.57
CA SER A 52 -0.67 -7.89 -24.14
C SER A 52 -1.70 -8.70 -23.35
N CYS A 53 -1.89 -8.37 -22.06
CA CYS A 53 -2.93 -8.98 -21.20
C CYS A 53 -4.35 -8.49 -21.51
N ARG A 54 -4.53 -7.57 -22.49
CA ARG A 54 -5.88 -7.08 -22.85
C ARG A 54 -6.77 -8.24 -23.27
N PRO A 55 -8.00 -8.34 -22.71
CA PRO A 55 -8.89 -9.47 -22.98
C PRO A 55 -9.29 -9.55 -24.45
N ASN A 56 -9.16 -10.77 -24.99
CA ASN A 56 -9.66 -11.07 -26.34
C ASN A 56 -11.17 -10.79 -26.42
N GLY A 57 -11.62 -10.14 -27.48
CA GLY A 57 -13.03 -9.75 -27.63
C GLY A 57 -13.39 -8.40 -26.99
N HIS A 58 -12.48 -7.76 -26.27
CA HIS A 58 -12.67 -6.44 -25.67
C HIS A 58 -11.57 -5.45 -26.10
N PRO A 59 -11.47 -5.08 -27.39
CA PRO A 59 -10.40 -4.22 -27.88
C PRO A 59 -10.41 -2.81 -27.28
N GLN A 60 -11.54 -2.39 -26.73
CA GLN A 60 -11.73 -1.10 -26.06
C GLN A 60 -11.66 -1.22 -24.52
N ALA A 61 -11.22 -2.38 -24.00
CA ALA A 61 -11.00 -2.51 -22.56
C ALA A 61 -9.83 -1.63 -22.12
N GLU A 62 -10.03 -0.96 -21.01
CA GLU A 62 -9.05 -0.11 -20.36
C GLU A 62 -8.62 -0.76 -19.04
N MET A 63 -7.39 -0.50 -18.68
CA MET A 63 -6.82 -0.97 -17.42
C MET A 63 -7.27 -0.04 -16.29
N GLY A 64 -7.78 -0.61 -15.22
CA GLY A 64 -8.06 0.11 -13.99
C GLY A 64 -6.79 0.47 -13.22
N GLY A 65 -6.96 0.80 -11.96
CA GLY A 65 -5.82 1.01 -11.08
C GLY A 65 -4.94 -0.24 -11.01
N ILE A 66 -3.62 -0.02 -11.00
CA ILE A 66 -2.61 -1.08 -10.87
C ILE A 66 -2.17 -1.14 -9.41
N LEU A 67 -2.42 -2.27 -8.79
CA LEU A 67 -1.96 -2.57 -7.44
C LEU A 67 -0.57 -3.20 -7.51
N VAL A 68 0.40 -2.58 -6.87
CA VAL A 68 1.77 -3.07 -6.74
C VAL A 68 1.86 -3.85 -5.43
N LEU A 69 2.13 -5.12 -5.53
CA LEU A 69 2.26 -6.05 -4.41
C LEU A 69 3.71 -6.45 -4.19
N GLY A 70 4.02 -6.84 -2.96
CA GLY A 70 5.35 -7.30 -2.58
C GLY A 70 5.51 -7.41 -1.09
N SER A 71 6.75 -7.63 -0.66
CA SER A 71 7.11 -7.73 0.76
C SER A 71 7.78 -6.48 1.26
N GLY A 72 7.48 -6.11 2.49
CA GLY A 72 8.18 -5.04 3.20
C GLY A 72 8.93 -5.58 4.41
N THR A 73 9.72 -4.72 5.03
CA THR A 73 10.46 -5.02 6.25
C THR A 73 9.90 -4.23 7.41
N TRP A 74 9.73 -4.88 8.58
CA TRP A 74 9.48 -4.21 9.83
C TRP A 74 10.44 -4.69 10.93
N PHE A 75 10.54 -3.95 12.02
CA PHE A 75 11.44 -4.23 13.14
C PHE A 75 10.62 -4.44 14.41
N ASP A 76 10.94 -5.49 15.15
CA ASP A 76 10.36 -5.74 16.47
C ASP A 76 10.99 -4.87 17.58
N ALA A 77 10.53 -5.06 18.82
CA ALA A 77 11.02 -4.30 19.98
C ALA A 77 12.51 -4.55 20.30
N SER A 78 13.08 -5.64 19.81
CA SER A 78 14.51 -5.96 19.97
C SER A 78 15.38 -5.39 18.84
N GLY A 79 14.74 -4.82 17.80
CA GLY A 79 15.39 -4.38 16.57
C GLY A 79 15.61 -5.52 15.56
N THR A 80 15.03 -6.69 15.79
CA THR A 80 15.11 -7.80 14.83
C THR A 80 14.27 -7.47 13.60
N ARG A 81 14.84 -7.76 12.44
CA ARG A 81 14.20 -7.53 11.13
C ARG A 81 13.27 -8.69 10.79
N HIS A 82 12.05 -8.35 10.37
CA HIS A 82 11.06 -9.28 9.85
C HIS A 82 10.63 -8.87 8.45
N SER A 83 10.31 -9.86 7.61
CA SER A 83 9.71 -9.63 6.29
C SER A 83 8.24 -9.96 6.36
N GLU A 84 7.40 -9.06 5.81
CA GLU A 84 5.96 -9.23 5.76
C GLU A 84 5.45 -8.96 4.36
N TYR A 85 4.67 -9.90 3.80
CA TYR A 85 3.99 -9.70 2.52
C TYR A 85 2.83 -8.74 2.70
N ARG A 86 2.70 -7.79 1.78
CA ARG A 86 1.70 -6.72 1.85
C ARG A 86 1.81 -5.86 3.12
N LEU A 87 3.01 -5.62 3.61
CA LEU A 87 3.25 -4.68 4.71
C LEU A 87 2.71 -3.29 4.35
N VAL A 88 2.90 -2.88 3.10
CA VAL A 88 2.23 -1.75 2.44
C VAL A 88 1.83 -2.17 1.03
N GLU A 89 0.80 -1.52 0.48
CA GLU A 89 0.37 -1.64 -0.90
C GLU A 89 0.37 -0.27 -1.57
N LEU A 90 0.78 -0.24 -2.81
CA LEU A 90 0.75 0.95 -3.65
C LEU A 90 -0.22 0.71 -4.80
N MET A 91 -1.33 1.45 -4.83
CA MET A 91 -2.21 1.51 -5.99
C MET A 91 -1.90 2.76 -6.80
N VAL A 92 -1.76 2.60 -8.11
CA VAL A 92 -1.56 3.69 -9.06
C VAL A 92 -2.69 3.64 -10.09
N SER A 93 -3.43 4.73 -10.21
CA SER A 93 -4.50 4.82 -11.20
C SER A 93 -4.15 5.86 -12.25
N PRO A 94 -4.20 5.50 -13.54
CA PRO A 94 -4.16 6.48 -14.62
C PRO A 94 -5.49 7.24 -14.63
N ASP A 95 -5.46 8.50 -14.26
CA ASP A 95 -6.63 9.36 -14.31
C ASP A 95 -6.47 10.36 -15.47
N GLU A 96 -7.60 10.79 -16.07
CA GLU A 96 -7.60 11.81 -17.12
C GLU A 96 -7.05 13.17 -16.63
N ILE A 97 -7.19 13.47 -15.35
CA ILE A 97 -6.71 14.70 -14.71
C ILE A 97 -5.24 14.60 -14.29
N GLY A 98 -4.71 13.38 -14.17
CA GLY A 98 -3.34 13.09 -13.77
C GLY A 98 -3.26 11.77 -13.00
N PRO A 99 -2.07 11.19 -12.85
CA PRO A 99 -1.93 9.94 -12.12
C PRO A 99 -2.23 10.16 -10.63
N SER A 100 -3.10 9.33 -10.06
CA SER A 100 -3.31 9.24 -8.63
C SER A 100 -2.56 8.04 -8.04
N ALA A 101 -2.14 8.16 -6.78
CA ALA A 101 -1.47 7.10 -6.06
C ALA A 101 -2.06 6.98 -4.65
N GLU A 102 -2.38 5.76 -4.24
CA GLU A 102 -2.84 5.44 -2.90
C GLU A 102 -1.86 4.49 -2.24
N LEU A 103 -1.43 4.81 -1.01
CA LEU A 103 -0.60 3.94 -0.19
C LEU A 103 -1.43 3.43 0.98
N SER A 104 -1.67 2.11 1.01
CA SER A 104 -2.41 1.44 2.07
C SER A 104 -1.48 0.66 2.99
N VAL A 105 -1.80 0.62 4.29
CA VAL A 105 -1.04 -0.10 5.32
C VAL A 105 -1.95 -1.04 6.09
N TYR A 106 -1.50 -2.29 6.31
CA TYR A 106 -2.33 -3.36 6.89
C TYR A 106 -1.74 -3.99 8.15
N HIS A 107 -0.63 -3.47 8.64
CA HIS A 107 0.04 -4.01 9.83
C HIS A 107 -0.01 -3.03 11.00
N ASP A 108 -0.10 -3.54 12.22
CA ASP A 108 -0.18 -2.72 13.43
C ASP A 108 1.13 -2.03 13.86
N VAL A 109 2.26 -2.38 13.25
CA VAL A 109 3.57 -1.75 13.53
C VAL A 109 3.61 -0.24 13.32
N TRP A 110 2.67 0.29 12.55
CA TRP A 110 2.53 1.72 12.26
C TRP A 110 1.80 2.49 13.35
N GLY A 111 1.02 1.79 14.18
CA GLY A 111 0.25 2.36 15.29
C GLY A 111 0.99 2.28 16.63
N ARG A 112 0.45 2.95 17.64
CA ARG A 112 1.00 2.93 19.01
C ARG A 112 0.60 1.68 19.80
N CYS A 113 -0.45 0.99 19.37
CA CYS A 113 -0.96 -0.24 19.95
C CYS A 113 -1.05 -1.33 18.87
N ASP A 114 -0.91 -2.58 19.27
CA ASP A 114 -1.21 -3.74 18.43
C ASP A 114 -2.73 -3.90 18.20
N PHE A 115 -3.13 -4.81 17.32
CA PHE A 115 -4.55 -5.09 17.06
C PHE A 115 -5.33 -5.64 18.27
N ARG A 116 -4.65 -6.01 19.37
CA ARG A 116 -5.26 -6.38 20.66
C ARG A 116 -5.38 -5.19 21.60
N GLY A 117 -5.04 -4.00 21.14
CA GLY A 117 -5.06 -2.78 21.93
C GLY A 117 -3.91 -2.66 22.94
N LYS A 118 -2.88 -3.53 22.87
CA LYS A 118 -1.73 -3.48 23.77
C LYS A 118 -0.70 -2.48 23.24
N PRO A 119 -0.23 -1.52 24.09
CA PRO A 119 0.81 -0.57 23.67
C PRO A 119 2.12 -1.27 23.31
N HIS A 120 2.72 -0.84 22.17
CA HIS A 120 4.03 -1.31 21.72
C HIS A 120 4.95 -0.17 21.24
N PRO A 121 5.26 0.80 22.12
CA PRO A 121 5.96 2.03 21.74
C PRO A 121 7.31 1.80 21.06
N ALA A 122 8.04 0.74 21.43
CA ALA A 122 9.34 0.43 20.82
C ALA A 122 9.19 0.01 19.34
N ILE A 123 8.19 -0.82 19.01
CA ILE A 123 7.88 -1.22 17.64
C ILE A 123 7.45 -0.02 16.81
N HIS A 124 6.53 0.80 17.33
CA HIS A 124 6.09 2.04 16.69
C HIS A 124 7.27 2.98 16.40
N ALA A 125 8.15 3.21 17.40
CA ALA A 125 9.31 4.10 17.24
C ALA A 125 10.31 3.60 16.17
N ALA A 126 10.42 2.28 15.98
CA ALA A 126 11.32 1.70 14.98
C ALA A 126 10.73 1.76 13.54
N ASN A 127 9.41 1.77 13.38
CA ASN A 127 8.76 1.61 12.08
C ASN A 127 8.07 2.88 11.57
N ALA A 128 7.31 3.59 12.38
CA ALA A 128 6.52 4.74 11.96
C ALA A 128 7.34 5.86 11.27
N PRO A 129 8.57 6.21 11.70
CA PRO A 129 9.36 7.22 11.02
C PRO A 129 9.72 6.86 9.57
N ARG A 130 9.83 5.58 9.24
CA ARG A 130 10.15 5.10 7.88
C ARG A 130 8.98 5.35 6.93
N LEU A 131 7.76 5.06 7.38
CA LEU A 131 6.53 5.37 6.63
C LEU A 131 6.41 6.88 6.43
N SER A 132 6.59 7.66 7.49
CA SER A 132 6.52 9.12 7.44
C SER A 132 7.52 9.71 6.45
N SER A 133 8.78 9.24 6.47
CA SER A 133 9.81 9.71 5.52
C SER A 133 9.48 9.33 4.09
N ALA A 134 8.97 8.11 3.85
CA ALA A 134 8.58 7.68 2.51
C ALA A 134 7.41 8.52 1.96
N LEU A 135 6.39 8.80 2.78
CA LEU A 135 5.26 9.65 2.39
C LEU A 135 5.70 11.07 2.05
N GLN A 136 6.61 11.67 2.85
CA GLN A 136 7.16 13.00 2.55
C GLN A 136 7.91 13.03 1.21
N GLU A 137 8.74 12.01 0.94
CA GLU A 137 9.45 11.91 -0.34
C GLU A 137 8.48 11.69 -1.52
N LEU A 138 7.40 10.90 -1.33
CA LEU A 138 6.36 10.71 -2.35
C LEU A 138 5.62 12.01 -2.66
N VAL A 139 5.24 12.79 -1.65
CA VAL A 139 4.62 14.11 -1.81
C VAL A 139 5.55 15.05 -2.59
N GLN A 140 6.83 15.09 -2.26
CA GLN A 140 7.82 15.88 -2.98
C GLN A 140 7.98 15.45 -4.44
N LEU A 141 8.01 14.12 -4.69
CA LEU A 141 8.10 13.57 -6.05
C LEU A 141 6.88 13.91 -6.90
N LEU A 142 5.68 13.82 -6.32
CA LEU A 142 4.41 14.02 -7.03
C LEU A 142 4.05 15.51 -7.15
N GLY A 143 4.63 16.37 -6.31
CA GLY A 143 4.27 17.78 -6.23
C GLY A 143 2.82 18.02 -5.79
N ALA A 144 2.23 17.07 -5.08
CA ALA A 144 0.85 17.08 -4.60
C ALA A 144 0.82 16.81 -3.09
N GLU A 145 -0.14 17.41 -2.39
CA GLU A 145 -0.36 17.11 -0.98
C GLU A 145 -0.95 15.70 -0.79
N ALA A 146 -0.57 15.04 0.30
CA ALA A 146 -1.17 13.77 0.67
C ALA A 146 -2.54 14.02 1.30
N GLU A 147 -3.56 13.37 0.78
CA GLU A 147 -4.89 13.37 1.36
C GLU A 147 -5.07 12.12 2.25
N PRO A 148 -5.56 12.27 3.49
CA PRO A 148 -5.82 11.13 4.34
C PRO A 148 -6.97 10.30 3.77
N GLY A 149 -6.81 8.97 3.75
CA GLY A 149 -7.88 8.04 3.45
C GLY A 149 -8.95 8.00 4.54
N GLU A 150 -10.05 7.28 4.28
CA GLU A 150 -11.14 7.14 5.24
C GLU A 150 -10.66 6.51 6.56
N PRO A 151 -11.10 7.04 7.71
CA PRO A 151 -10.75 6.47 9.00
C PRO A 151 -11.22 5.03 9.14
N THR A 152 -10.41 4.21 9.79
CA THR A 152 -10.76 2.84 10.16
C THR A 152 -10.91 2.69 11.67
N TYR A 153 -11.43 1.56 12.14
CA TYR A 153 -11.46 1.25 13.58
C TYR A 153 -10.06 1.18 14.21
N TYR A 154 -9.03 0.95 13.43
CA TYR A 154 -7.65 0.90 13.90
C TYR A 154 -7.01 2.28 14.06
N GLY A 155 -7.35 3.22 13.18
CA GLY A 155 -6.79 4.56 13.17
C GLY A 155 -7.18 5.36 11.96
N ARG A 156 -6.66 6.56 11.89
CA ARG A 156 -6.79 7.45 10.75
C ARG A 156 -5.41 7.91 10.28
N ALA A 157 -5.29 8.14 8.99
CA ALA A 157 -4.12 8.81 8.47
C ALA A 157 -4.13 10.27 8.96
N GLU A 158 -3.01 10.75 9.49
CA GLU A 158 -2.83 12.14 9.91
C GLU A 158 -1.42 12.60 9.61
N GLY A 159 -1.31 13.70 8.91
CA GLY A 159 -0.02 14.17 8.40
C GLY A 159 0.65 13.08 7.54
N TYR A 160 1.83 12.63 7.95
CA TYR A 160 2.57 11.55 7.29
C TYR A 160 2.63 10.28 8.15
N GLY A 161 1.61 9.99 8.91
CA GLY A 161 1.58 8.85 9.81
C GLY A 161 0.20 8.33 10.08
N LEU A 162 0.11 7.50 11.11
CA LEU A 162 -1.15 6.92 11.59
C LEU A 162 -1.42 7.41 13.01
N GLU A 163 -2.56 8.11 13.20
CA GLU A 163 -3.06 8.44 14.52
C GLU A 163 -3.91 7.29 15.04
N ALA A 164 -3.56 6.82 16.25
CA ALA A 164 -4.35 5.81 16.92
C ALA A 164 -5.70 6.39 17.38
N PRO A 165 -6.76 5.57 17.41
CA PRO A 165 -8.01 5.96 18.04
C PRO A 165 -7.80 6.23 19.54
N ASP A 166 -8.80 6.88 20.16
CA ASP A 166 -8.77 7.18 21.58
C ASP A 166 -8.46 5.94 22.42
N THR A 167 -7.52 6.08 23.33
CA THR A 167 -7.15 4.99 24.24
C THR A 167 -7.96 5.09 25.53
N ILE A 168 -8.48 3.94 26.01
CA ILE A 168 -9.09 3.81 27.34
C ILE A 168 -8.08 3.09 28.24
N ASP A 169 -7.72 3.69 29.36
CA ASP A 169 -6.73 3.16 30.31
C ASP A 169 -5.38 2.81 29.64
N ARG A 170 -4.93 3.65 28.70
CA ARG A 170 -3.71 3.48 27.88
C ARG A 170 -3.75 2.27 26.94
N ARG A 171 -4.92 1.69 26.68
CA ARG A 171 -5.13 0.63 25.72
C ARG A 171 -5.91 1.15 24.52
N GLY A 172 -5.51 0.73 23.34
CA GLY A 172 -6.29 0.90 22.13
C GLY A 172 -7.48 -0.08 22.07
N PRO A 173 -8.33 0.02 21.04
CA PRO A 173 -9.40 -0.93 20.82
C PRO A 173 -8.84 -2.34 20.55
N ASN A 174 -9.54 -3.37 21.03
CA ASN A 174 -9.24 -4.75 20.65
C ASN A 174 -9.97 -5.06 19.34
N LEU A 175 -9.22 -5.23 18.26
CA LEU A 175 -9.73 -5.49 16.92
C LEU A 175 -9.54 -6.94 16.49
N THR A 176 -9.21 -7.86 17.42
CA THR A 176 -8.93 -9.25 17.10
C THR A 176 -10.05 -9.90 16.29
N ASP A 177 -11.31 -9.66 16.67
CA ASP A 177 -12.46 -10.24 15.99
C ASP A 177 -12.73 -9.60 14.61
N ALA A 178 -12.28 -8.35 14.39
CA ALA A 178 -12.43 -7.64 13.12
C ALA A 178 -11.33 -7.98 12.10
N VAL A 179 -10.14 -8.38 12.59
CA VAL A 179 -8.96 -8.64 11.74
C VAL A 179 -8.73 -10.12 11.52
N LEU A 180 -9.09 -10.98 12.47
CA LEU A 180 -8.84 -12.41 12.46
C LEU A 180 -10.11 -13.29 12.32
N GLY A 181 -11.28 -12.64 12.18
CA GLY A 181 -12.61 -13.29 12.07
C GLY A 181 -12.98 -13.76 10.67
#